data_551a5e080345a969ec894e930553cd08
#
_entry.id   551a5e080345a969ec894e930553cd08
#
_cell.length_a   1.000
_cell.length_b   1.000
_cell.length_c   1.000
_cell.angle_alpha   90.00
_cell.angle_beta   90.00
_cell.angle_gamma   90.00
#
_symmetry.space_group_name_H-M   'P 1'
#
loop_
_entity.id
_entity.type
_entity.pdbx_description
1 polymer ?
#
loop_
_entity_poly.entity_id
_entity_poly.type
_entity_poly.pdbx_seq_one_letter_code
_entity_poly.pdbx_strand_id
1 'polypeptide(L)'
;MGRLTRDPEVRYTQTDNVQVTNFTLAVNRRFTKPGEERQADFINIVAWNKTAEFVSKYFKKGQQVGIIGRLQTRNYEDDQGQKHYVTEVIAEEVYFADTKKENNTSVEQELKNTGIEVNVIENSDLPF
;
A
#
# COMPACT_ATOMS: atom_id res chain seq x y z
N MET A 1 6.80 0.91 3.14
CA MET A 1 7.03 0.64 1.71
C MET A 1 7.11 -0.86 1.47
N GLY A 2 6.41 -1.33 0.48
CA GLY A 2 6.40 -2.76 0.16
C GLY A 2 5.78 -3.01 -1.20
N ARG A 3 5.62 -4.29 -1.54
CA ARG A 3 5.02 -4.71 -2.80
C ARG A 3 3.66 -5.35 -2.55
N LEU A 4 2.71 -5.06 -3.43
CA LEU A 4 1.40 -5.70 -3.34
C LEU A 4 1.52 -7.19 -3.63
N THR A 5 0.93 -8.00 -2.77
CA THR A 5 0.94 -9.46 -2.95
C THR A 5 -0.13 -9.93 -3.93
N ARG A 6 -1.15 -9.10 -4.12
CA ARG A 6 -2.26 -9.36 -5.05
C ARG A 6 -2.90 -8.03 -5.44
N ASP A 7 -3.78 -8.08 -6.42
CA ASP A 7 -4.52 -6.89 -6.82
C ASP A 7 -5.40 -6.39 -5.68
N PRO A 8 -5.57 -5.08 -5.54
CA PRO A 8 -6.45 -4.54 -4.50
C PRO A 8 -7.88 -4.98 -4.67
N GLU A 9 -8.52 -5.28 -3.57
CA GLU A 9 -9.92 -5.71 -3.52
C GLU A 9 -10.80 -4.53 -3.15
N VAL A 10 -11.78 -4.25 -4.00
CA VAL A 10 -12.67 -3.10 -3.84
C VAL A 10 -13.98 -3.54 -3.23
N ARG A 11 -14.43 -2.83 -2.22
CA ARG A 11 -15.73 -3.03 -1.60
C ARG A 11 -16.40 -1.68 -1.37
N TYR A 12 -17.71 -1.73 -1.22
CA TYR A 12 -18.52 -0.55 -0.89
C TYR A 12 -19.27 -0.80 0.41
N THR A 13 -19.30 0.20 1.26
CA THR A 13 -20.05 0.09 2.50
C THR A 13 -21.55 0.11 2.20
N GLN A 14 -22.31 -0.66 2.95
CA GLN A 14 -23.75 -0.77 2.71
C GLN A 14 -24.52 0.48 3.15
N THR A 15 -24.04 1.15 4.18
CA THR A 15 -24.74 2.29 4.76
C THR A 15 -24.55 3.57 3.97
N ASP A 16 -23.31 3.89 3.65
CA ASP A 16 -22.97 5.17 3.03
C ASP A 16 -22.48 5.03 1.59
N ASN A 17 -22.39 3.81 1.10
CA ASN A 17 -21.88 3.52 -0.24
C ASN A 17 -20.50 4.11 -0.49
N VAL A 18 -19.65 4.05 0.53
CA VAL A 18 -18.28 4.56 0.48
C VAL A 18 -17.35 3.47 -0.03
N GLN A 19 -16.47 3.82 -0.93
CA GLN A 19 -15.50 2.85 -1.46
C GLN A 19 -14.42 2.56 -0.44
N VAL A 20 -14.16 1.27 -0.24
CA VAL A 20 -13.09 0.76 0.63
C VAL A 20 -12.26 -0.21 -0.19
N THR A 21 -10.96 -0.02 -0.19
CA THR A 21 -10.05 -0.89 -0.92
C THR A 21 -9.07 -1.53 0.04
N ASN A 22 -8.98 -2.85 -0.01
CA ASN A 22 -8.07 -3.62 0.82
C ASN A 22 -6.96 -4.21 -0.03
N PHE A 23 -5.76 -4.18 0.50
CA PHE A 23 -4.63 -4.86 -0.13
C PHE A 23 -3.60 -5.23 0.92
N THR A 24 -2.71 -6.14 0.56
CA THR A 24 -1.66 -6.61 1.46
C THR A 24 -0.31 -6.26 0.86
N LEU A 25 0.54 -5.68 1.67
CA LEU A 25 1.92 -5.37 1.30
C LEU A 25 2.87 -6.38 1.91
N ALA A 26 3.79 -6.86 1.11
CA ALA A 26 4.95 -7.61 1.58
C ALA A 26 6.08 -6.61 1.80
N VAL A 27 6.44 -6.43 3.06
CA VAL A 27 7.49 -5.50 3.45
C VAL A 27 8.69 -6.29 3.90
N ASN A 28 9.79 -6.17 3.18
CA ASN A 28 11.02 -6.87 3.54
C ASN A 28 11.59 -6.29 4.83
N ARG A 29 12.00 -7.19 5.71
CA ARG A 29 12.68 -6.77 6.93
C ARG A 29 14.03 -6.18 6.57
N ARG A 30 14.36 -5.09 7.24
CA ARG A 30 15.57 -4.32 6.95
C ARG A 30 16.83 -5.09 7.31
N PHE A 31 16.79 -5.85 8.38
CA PHE A 31 17.96 -6.59 8.87
C PHE A 31 17.68 -8.09 8.85
N THR A 32 18.55 -8.80 8.16
CA THR A 32 18.63 -10.24 8.23
C THR A 32 20.02 -10.62 8.72
N LYS A 33 20.09 -11.66 9.55
CA LYS A 33 21.38 -12.16 9.97
C LYS A 33 22.10 -12.81 8.79
N PRO A 34 23.42 -12.72 8.72
CA PRO A 34 24.16 -13.39 7.66
C PRO A 34 23.83 -14.88 7.62
N GLY A 35 23.50 -15.37 6.43
CA GLY A 35 23.14 -16.77 6.24
C GLY A 35 21.66 -17.10 6.39
N GLU A 36 20.82 -16.15 6.81
CA GLU A 36 19.38 -16.35 6.89
C GLU A 36 18.70 -15.80 5.64
N GLU A 37 17.59 -16.44 5.27
CA GLU A 37 16.77 -15.93 4.18
C GLU A 37 16.10 -14.62 4.58
N ARG A 38 15.91 -13.75 3.61
CA ARG A 38 15.18 -12.51 3.84
C ARG A 38 13.74 -12.83 4.21
N GLN A 39 13.29 -12.22 5.28
CA GLN A 39 11.93 -12.35 5.73
C GLN A 39 11.14 -11.11 5.38
N ALA A 40 9.86 -11.31 5.08
CA ALA A 40 8.95 -10.24 4.82
C ALA A 40 7.79 -10.29 5.80
N ASP A 41 7.33 -9.13 6.19
CA ASP A 41 6.11 -8.99 6.96
C ASP A 41 4.96 -8.65 6.02
N PHE A 42 3.84 -9.32 6.21
CA PHE A 42 2.64 -9.10 5.40
C PHE A 42 1.69 -8.23 6.18
N ILE A 43 1.46 -7.04 5.65
CA ILE A 43 0.71 -6.00 6.34
C ILE A 43 -0.55 -5.69 5.56
N ASN A 44 -1.69 -5.79 6.23
CA ASN A 44 -2.98 -5.46 5.64
C ASN A 44 -3.19 -3.95 5.65
N ILE A 45 -3.52 -3.42 4.49
CA ILE A 45 -3.75 -1.99 4.30
C ILE A 45 -5.19 -1.79 3.89
N VAL A 46 -5.82 -0.79 4.48
CA VAL A 46 -7.19 -0.39 4.15
C VAL A 46 -7.19 1.06 3.72
N ALA A 47 -7.76 1.33 2.57
CA ALA A 47 -7.90 2.68 2.04
C ALA A 47 -9.38 3.04 1.92
N TRP A 48 -9.72 4.30 2.19
CA TRP A 48 -11.10 4.80 2.18
C TRP A 48 -11.25 5.97 1.22
N ASN A 49 -12.44 6.12 0.66
CA ASN A 49 -12.84 7.27 -0.15
C ASN A 49 -11.92 7.50 -1.35
N LYS A 50 -11.38 8.69 -1.49
CA LYS A 50 -10.52 9.05 -2.61
C LYS A 50 -9.24 8.23 -2.67
N THR A 51 -8.68 7.91 -1.52
CA THR A 51 -7.50 7.06 -1.46
C THR A 51 -7.83 5.67 -1.99
N ALA A 52 -9.01 5.15 -1.65
CA ALA A 52 -9.46 3.87 -2.15
C ALA A 52 -9.63 3.88 -3.68
N GLU A 53 -10.19 4.95 -4.20
CA GLU A 53 -10.34 5.10 -5.65
C GLU A 53 -8.99 5.11 -6.36
N PHE A 54 -8.05 5.86 -5.83
CA PHE A 54 -6.70 5.93 -6.38
C PHE A 54 -6.03 4.56 -6.39
N VAL A 55 -6.10 3.87 -5.26
CA VAL A 55 -5.50 2.54 -5.13
C VAL A 55 -6.12 1.55 -6.12
N SER A 56 -7.44 1.56 -6.23
CA SER A 56 -8.13 0.63 -7.12
C SER A 56 -7.79 0.86 -8.59
N LYS A 57 -7.49 2.10 -8.97
CA LYS A 57 -7.17 2.44 -10.35
C LYS A 57 -5.72 2.16 -10.70
N TYR A 58 -4.80 2.42 -9.79
CA TYR A 58 -3.39 2.50 -10.14
C TYR A 58 -2.53 1.42 -9.50
N PHE A 59 -2.97 0.82 -8.40
CA PHE A 59 -2.18 -0.20 -7.74
C PHE A 59 -2.50 -1.58 -8.29
N LYS A 60 -1.45 -2.36 -8.51
CA LYS A 60 -1.56 -3.72 -9.04
C LYS A 60 -0.60 -4.65 -8.31
N LYS A 61 -0.88 -5.94 -8.40
CA LYS A 61 -0.03 -6.97 -7.85
C LYS A 61 1.42 -6.79 -8.30
N GLY A 62 2.34 -6.86 -7.36
CA GLY A 62 3.77 -6.79 -7.63
C GLY A 62 4.35 -5.38 -7.65
N GLN A 63 3.52 -4.35 -7.65
CA GLN A 63 4.01 -2.98 -7.61
C GLN A 63 4.58 -2.63 -6.24
N GLN A 64 5.64 -1.86 -6.24
CA GLN A 64 6.20 -1.32 -5.02
C GLN A 64 5.57 0.04 -4.74
N VAL A 65 5.04 0.19 -3.53
CA VAL A 65 4.33 1.39 -3.13
C VAL A 65 4.73 1.80 -1.73
N GLY A 66 4.59 3.08 -1.44
CA GLY A 66 4.77 3.62 -0.10
C GLY A 66 3.44 4.04 0.47
N ILE A 67 3.21 3.69 1.73
CA ILE A 67 1.99 4.02 2.43
C ILE A 67 2.34 4.78 3.71
N ILE A 68 1.70 5.91 3.89
CA ILE A 68 1.71 6.63 5.16
C ILE A 68 0.32 6.52 5.74
N GLY A 69 0.24 6.01 6.96
CA GLY A 69 -1.04 5.80 7.58
C GLY A 69 -0.89 5.56 9.07
N ARG A 70 -2.00 5.17 9.68
CA ARG A 70 -2.03 4.87 11.10
C ARG A 70 -2.41 3.41 11.32
N LEU A 71 -1.87 2.87 12.38
CA LEU A 71 -2.20 1.51 12.80
C LEU A 71 -3.55 1.52 13.50
N GLN A 72 -4.41 0.58 13.12
CA GLN A 72 -5.71 0.43 13.74
C GLN A 72 -5.93 -1.04 14.09
N THR A 73 -6.43 -1.26 15.29
CA THR A 73 -6.85 -2.59 15.72
C THR A 73 -8.35 -2.63 15.84
N ARG A 74 -8.92 -3.77 15.49
CA ARG A 74 -10.36 -4.01 15.67
C ARG A 74 -10.58 -5.46 16.03
N ASN A 75 -11.72 -5.76 16.62
CA ASN A 75 -12.09 -7.12 16.89
C ASN A 75 -13.46 -7.40 16.29
N TYR A 76 -13.68 -8.65 15.97
CA TYR A 76 -14.98 -9.11 15.53
C TYR A 76 -15.22 -10.54 16.04
N GLU A 77 -16.48 -10.92 16.13
CA GLU A 77 -16.84 -12.28 16.48
C GLU A 77 -17.25 -13.03 15.22
N ASP A 78 -16.76 -14.27 15.10
CA ASP A 78 -17.16 -15.14 14.01
C ASP A 78 -18.51 -15.83 14.34
N ASP A 79 -18.98 -16.65 13.42
CA ASP A 79 -20.25 -17.37 13.58
C ASP A 79 -20.23 -18.36 14.74
N GLN A 80 -19.06 -18.72 15.23
CA GLN A 80 -18.88 -19.63 16.35
C GLN A 80 -18.69 -18.91 17.68
N GLY A 81 -18.79 -17.58 17.68
CA GLY A 81 -18.65 -16.78 18.88
C GLY A 81 -17.21 -16.52 19.30
N GLN A 82 -16.24 -16.86 18.48
CA GLN A 82 -14.84 -16.60 18.77
C GLN A 82 -14.47 -15.18 18.37
N LYS A 83 -13.73 -14.50 19.24
CA LYS A 83 -13.24 -13.17 18.97
C LYS A 83 -11.96 -13.22 18.14
N HIS A 84 -11.94 -12.46 17.08
CA HIS A 84 -10.78 -12.28 16.23
C HIS A 84 -10.29 -10.86 16.32
N TYR A 85 -8.98 -10.71 16.45
CA TYR A 85 -8.33 -9.41 16.51
C TYR A 85 -7.61 -9.17 15.19
N VAL A 86 -7.89 -8.02 14.60
CA VAL A 86 -7.28 -7.62 13.33
C VAL A 86 -6.48 -6.36 13.55
N THR A 87 -5.24 -6.38 13.09
CA THR A 87 -4.38 -5.20 13.07
C THR A 87 -4.14 -4.82 11.62
N GLU A 88 -4.46 -3.60 11.28
CA GLU A 88 -4.34 -3.13 9.90
C GLU A 88 -3.86 -1.68 9.88
N VAL A 89 -3.33 -1.25 8.74
CA VAL A 89 -2.92 0.13 8.54
C VAL A 89 -3.97 0.83 7.70
N ILE A 90 -4.47 1.95 8.21
CA ILE A 90 -5.40 2.79 7.47
C ILE A 90 -4.56 3.78 6.67
N ALA A 91 -4.62 3.66 5.36
CA ALA A 91 -3.82 4.50 4.47
C ALA A 91 -4.34 5.93 4.46
N GLU A 92 -3.47 6.86 4.77
CA GLU A 92 -3.77 8.29 4.70
C GLU A 92 -3.18 8.89 3.42
N GLU A 93 -1.98 8.45 3.07
CA GLU A 93 -1.30 8.86 1.84
C GLU A 93 -0.66 7.65 1.20
N VAL A 94 -0.68 7.61 -0.13
CA VAL A 94 -0.13 6.51 -0.91
C VAL A 94 0.78 7.07 -2.00
N TYR A 95 1.86 6.35 -2.29
CA TYR A 95 2.85 6.76 -3.26
C TYR A 95 3.33 5.56 -4.08
N PHE A 96 3.68 5.82 -5.33
CA PHE A 96 4.42 4.85 -6.11
C PHE A 96 5.90 4.88 -5.69
N ALA A 97 6.44 3.70 -5.45
CA ALA A 97 7.86 3.58 -5.09
C ALA A 97 8.63 2.70 -6.07
N ASP A 98 8.01 2.38 -7.19
CA ASP A 98 8.61 1.55 -8.21
C ASP A 98 9.54 2.38 -9.08
N THR A 99 10.76 1.88 -9.30
CA THR A 99 11.79 2.59 -10.04
C THR A 99 11.95 2.08 -11.46
N LYS A 100 11.02 1.31 -11.97
CA LYS A 100 11.12 0.76 -13.32
C LYS A 100 11.10 1.84 -14.37
N LYS A 101 12.11 1.81 -15.21
CA LYS A 101 12.32 2.88 -16.20
C LYS A 101 11.35 2.83 -17.36
N GLU A 102 11.00 1.65 -17.83
CA GLU A 102 10.19 1.51 -19.03
C GLU A 102 8.74 1.89 -18.86
N ASN A 103 8.23 1.91 -17.64
CA ASN A 103 6.82 2.20 -17.38
C ASN A 103 6.59 3.53 -16.73
N ASN A 104 7.66 4.29 -16.48
CA ASN A 104 7.53 5.52 -15.72
C ASN A 104 7.26 6.75 -16.55
N THR A 105 7.39 6.67 -17.86
CA THR A 105 7.33 7.85 -18.71
C THR A 105 5.98 8.55 -18.64
N SER A 106 4.90 7.80 -18.72
CA SER A 106 3.56 8.39 -18.67
C SER A 106 3.23 8.91 -17.26
N VAL A 107 3.65 8.19 -16.23
CA VAL A 107 3.44 8.62 -14.84
C VAL A 107 4.24 9.88 -14.55
N GLU A 108 5.47 9.95 -14.99
CA GLU A 108 6.31 11.13 -14.82
C GLU A 108 5.73 12.34 -15.53
N GLN A 109 5.17 12.16 -16.71
CA GLN A 109 4.51 13.23 -17.43
C GLN A 109 3.28 13.73 -16.70
N GLU A 110 2.47 12.84 -16.17
CA GLU A 110 1.31 13.21 -15.38
C GLU A 110 1.71 13.98 -14.13
N LEU A 111 2.75 13.55 -13.46
CA LEU A 111 3.25 14.25 -12.28
C LEU A 111 3.78 15.63 -12.63
N LYS A 112 4.49 15.75 -13.74
CA LYS A 112 4.97 17.05 -14.20
C LYS A 112 3.82 17.98 -14.56
N ASN A 113 2.78 17.45 -15.16
CA ASN A 113 1.61 18.23 -15.52
C ASN A 113 0.85 18.74 -14.30
N THR A 114 0.95 18.03 -13.19
CA THR A 114 0.34 18.47 -11.93
C THR A 114 1.24 19.37 -11.10
N GLY A 115 2.47 19.63 -11.56
CA GLY A 115 3.40 20.50 -10.87
C GLY A 115 4.16 19.83 -9.74
N ILE A 116 4.08 18.53 -9.63
CA ILE A 116 4.81 17.79 -8.60
C ILE A 116 6.23 17.53 -9.07
N GLU A 117 7.20 17.88 -8.24
CA GLU A 117 8.58 17.59 -8.53
C GLU A 117 8.91 16.14 -8.23
N VAL A 118 9.36 15.44 -9.25
CA VAL A 118 9.66 14.01 -9.15
C VAL A 118 11.14 13.79 -8.83
N ASN A 119 11.99 14.68 -9.24
CA ASN A 119 13.45 14.51 -9.10
C ASN A 119 13.91 14.44 -7.66
N VAL A 120 13.16 14.96 -6.73
CA VAL A 120 13.51 14.87 -5.31
C VAL A 120 13.53 13.43 -4.85
N ILE A 121 12.66 12.61 -5.44
CA ILE A 121 12.50 11.22 -5.05
C ILE A 121 13.56 10.32 -5.69
N GLU A 122 14.12 10.78 -6.77
CA GLU A 122 15.15 10.04 -7.49
C GLU A 122 16.47 10.01 -6.76
N ASN A 123 16.60 10.78 -5.74
CA ASN A 123 17.85 10.82 -5.03
C ASN A 123 18.14 9.48 -4.39
N SER A 124 19.10 8.84 -4.94
CA SER A 124 19.71 7.65 -4.37
C SER A 124 20.23 7.88 -2.97
N ASP A 125 20.21 9.10 -2.52
CA ASP A 125 20.64 9.46 -1.17
C ASP A 125 19.61 9.10 -0.09
N LEU A 126 18.44 8.64 -0.50
CA LEU A 126 17.50 8.10 0.46
C LEU A 126 18.09 6.88 1.12
N PRO A 127 18.12 6.84 2.44
CA PRO A 127 18.82 5.79 3.17
C PRO A 127 18.00 4.50 3.31
N PHE A 128 17.49 4.04 2.23
CA PHE A 128 16.70 2.81 2.24
C PHE A 128 17.46 1.66 1.63
#